data_bedd83252d4d23f20a4641115b8d66d1
#
_entry.id   bedd83252d4d23f20a4641115b8d66d1
#
_cell.length_a   1.000
_cell.length_b   1.000
_cell.length_c   1.000
_cell.angle_alpha   90.00
_cell.angle_beta   90.00
_cell.angle_gamma   90.00
#
_symmetry.space_group_name_H-M   'P 1'
#
loop_
_entity.id
_entity.type
_entity.pdbx_description
1 polymer ?
#
loop_
_entity_poly.entity_id
_entity_poly.type
_entity_poly.pdbx_seq_one_letter_code
_entity_poly.pdbx_strand_id
1 'polypeptide(L)'
;MCTQLHTHLVAYILRFVALEHALLVSLTEHSGSGYELARRFDKSIGFFQSATHQQIYRVLKRMDESGWVDAEVVAQDGRPDKKVYRVSAAGRAELERWIAEPTEPNHLRNELAVKIRAAQHGDIAALTAEVARHRDGHAARLEVYRMIEKRDFPAPDQLSGAALHQYLVLRGGIRVEEGFTDWCQEVLDALAQ
;
A
#
# COMPACT_ATOMS: atom_id res chain seq x y z
N MET A 1 14.08 -0.07 -29.10
CA MET A 1 12.65 -0.28 -28.83
C MET A 1 12.35 -1.49 -27.92
N CYS A 2 13.22 -2.47 -27.77
CA CYS A 2 12.96 -3.69 -26.95
C CYS A 2 13.15 -3.49 -25.45
N THR A 3 13.99 -2.56 -25.00
CA THR A 3 14.35 -2.36 -23.58
C THR A 3 13.24 -1.69 -22.76
N GLN A 4 12.44 -0.81 -23.35
CA GLN A 4 11.34 -0.14 -22.66
C GLN A 4 10.15 -1.07 -22.34
N LEU A 5 9.85 -1.99 -23.24
CA LEU A 5 8.79 -3.00 -23.02
C LEU A 5 9.15 -3.97 -21.88
N HIS A 6 10.43 -4.32 -21.76
CA HIS A 6 10.91 -5.20 -20.68
C HIS A 6 10.81 -4.52 -19.31
N THR A 7 11.17 -3.24 -19.22
CA THR A 7 11.11 -2.47 -17.95
C THR A 7 9.66 -2.25 -17.48
N HIS A 8 8.72 -1.99 -18.40
CA HIS A 8 7.31 -1.87 -18.06
C HIS A 8 6.67 -3.21 -17.65
N LEU A 9 7.07 -4.31 -18.30
CA LEU A 9 6.59 -5.65 -17.98
C LEU A 9 7.11 -6.10 -16.61
N VAL A 10 8.39 -5.87 -16.30
CA VAL A 10 9.00 -6.17 -14.99
C VAL A 10 8.39 -5.32 -13.89
N ALA A 11 8.21 -4.02 -14.08
CA ALA A 11 7.53 -3.14 -13.12
C ALA A 11 6.05 -3.52 -12.91
N TYR A 12 5.38 -4.00 -13.96
CA TYR A 12 4.00 -4.48 -13.89
C TYR A 12 3.93 -5.81 -13.11
N ILE A 13 4.85 -6.74 -13.38
CA ILE A 13 4.94 -8.03 -12.68
C ILE A 13 5.29 -7.84 -11.20
N LEU A 14 6.26 -7.00 -10.86
CA LEU A 14 6.64 -6.69 -9.47
C LEU A 14 5.48 -6.05 -8.68
N ARG A 15 4.67 -5.23 -9.35
CA ARG A 15 3.48 -4.61 -8.73
C ARG A 15 2.37 -5.63 -8.43
N PHE A 16 2.28 -6.71 -9.20
CA PHE A 16 1.32 -7.80 -8.97
C PHE A 16 1.77 -8.76 -7.88
N VAL A 17 3.05 -9.12 -7.82
CA VAL A 17 3.60 -10.00 -6.78
C VAL A 17 3.34 -9.44 -5.38
N ALA A 18 3.59 -8.14 -5.20
CA ALA A 18 3.31 -7.50 -3.91
C ALA A 18 1.81 -7.51 -3.55
N LEU A 19 0.90 -7.39 -4.51
CA LEU A 19 -0.55 -7.41 -4.24
C LEU A 19 -1.04 -8.82 -3.85
N GLU A 20 -0.54 -9.88 -4.45
CA GLU A 20 -0.88 -11.26 -4.08
C GLU A 20 -0.48 -11.56 -2.63
N HIS A 21 0.74 -11.21 -2.25
CA HIS A 21 1.22 -11.41 -0.87
C HIS A 21 0.48 -10.52 0.13
N ALA A 22 0.16 -9.28 -0.22
CA ALA A 22 -0.66 -8.40 0.63
C ALA A 22 -2.07 -8.97 0.86
N LEU A 23 -2.69 -9.58 -0.17
CA LEU A 23 -3.96 -10.26 -0.03
C LEU A 23 -3.86 -11.55 0.78
N LEU A 24 -2.78 -12.33 0.63
CA LEU A 24 -2.50 -13.49 1.48
C LEU A 24 -2.40 -13.08 2.95
N VAL A 25 -1.63 -12.03 3.28
CA VAL A 25 -1.53 -11.50 4.66
C VAL A 25 -2.91 -11.14 5.19
N SER A 26 -3.71 -10.37 4.45
CA SER A 26 -5.05 -9.99 4.88
C SER A 26 -5.99 -11.19 5.09
N LEU A 27 -5.83 -12.26 4.31
CA LEU A 27 -6.61 -13.50 4.44
C LEU A 27 -6.11 -14.40 5.59
N THR A 28 -4.83 -14.32 5.99
CA THR A 28 -4.35 -15.02 7.21
C THR A 28 -4.95 -14.41 8.46
N GLU A 29 -5.18 -13.10 8.47
CA GLU A 29 -5.81 -12.41 9.58
C GLU A 29 -7.32 -12.76 9.66
N HIS A 30 -8.03 -12.67 8.53
CA HIS A 30 -9.46 -12.96 8.46
C HIS A 30 -9.86 -13.47 7.08
N SER A 31 -10.45 -14.66 7.00
CA SER A 31 -11.14 -15.12 5.78
C SER A 31 -12.26 -14.14 5.39
N GLY A 32 -12.67 -14.17 4.12
CA GLY A 32 -13.77 -13.32 3.67
C GLY A 32 -13.99 -13.33 2.16
N SER A 33 -15.07 -12.68 1.74
CA SER A 33 -15.36 -12.50 0.31
C SER A 33 -14.44 -11.47 -0.32
N GLY A 34 -14.37 -11.46 -1.66
CA GLY A 34 -13.62 -10.47 -2.40
C GLY A 34 -14.03 -9.03 -2.06
N TYR A 35 -15.32 -8.80 -1.81
CA TYR A 35 -15.82 -7.49 -1.37
C TYR A 35 -15.33 -7.09 0.03
N GLU A 36 -15.42 -8.01 1.01
CA GLU A 36 -14.93 -7.77 2.37
C GLU A 36 -13.42 -7.56 2.41
N LEU A 37 -12.70 -8.33 1.59
CA LEU A 37 -11.26 -8.20 1.44
C LEU A 37 -10.88 -6.83 0.85
N ALA A 38 -11.55 -6.39 -0.22
CA ALA A 38 -11.34 -5.08 -0.81
C ALA A 38 -11.60 -3.95 0.20
N ARG A 39 -12.69 -4.02 0.97
CA ARG A 39 -12.98 -3.03 2.02
C ARG A 39 -11.96 -3.01 3.17
N ARG A 40 -11.43 -4.17 3.54
CA ARG A 40 -10.35 -4.25 4.55
C ARG A 40 -9.05 -3.70 3.99
N PHE A 41 -8.76 -4.04 2.74
CA PHE A 41 -7.57 -3.57 2.04
C PHE A 41 -7.55 -2.04 1.97
N ASP A 42 -8.65 -1.38 1.60
CA ASP A 42 -8.77 0.08 1.57
C ASP A 42 -8.54 0.74 2.95
N LYS A 43 -8.82 0.02 4.06
CA LYS A 43 -8.71 0.54 5.42
C LYS A 43 -7.38 0.26 6.13
N SER A 44 -6.53 -0.60 5.58
CA SER A 44 -5.29 -1.04 6.23
C SER A 44 -4.09 -1.01 5.28
N ILE A 45 -3.83 -2.10 4.58
CA ILE A 45 -2.69 -2.25 3.67
C ILE A 45 -2.82 -1.32 2.46
N GLY A 46 -4.03 -0.93 2.07
CA GLY A 46 -4.31 -0.02 0.95
C GLY A 46 -3.66 1.36 1.09
N PHE A 47 -3.33 1.80 2.31
CA PHE A 47 -2.53 3.01 2.53
C PHE A 47 -1.10 2.89 1.97
N PHE A 48 -0.55 1.70 1.94
CA PHE A 48 0.81 1.43 1.45
C PHE A 48 0.82 0.88 0.02
N GLN A 49 -0.29 0.27 -0.41
CA GLN A 49 -0.42 -0.36 -1.72
C GLN A 49 -1.82 -0.16 -2.28
N SER A 50 -2.00 0.86 -3.13
CA SER A 50 -3.27 1.11 -3.79
C SER A 50 -3.59 0.00 -4.80
N ALA A 51 -4.79 -0.56 -4.70
CA ALA A 51 -5.32 -1.52 -5.67
C ALA A 51 -6.80 -1.24 -5.94
N THR A 52 -7.23 -1.35 -7.18
CA THR A 52 -8.65 -1.27 -7.50
C THR A 52 -9.37 -2.57 -7.15
N HIS A 53 -10.67 -2.51 -6.88
CA HIS A 53 -11.48 -3.72 -6.65
C HIS A 53 -11.32 -4.73 -7.78
N GLN A 54 -11.27 -4.28 -9.05
CA GLN A 54 -11.05 -5.16 -10.20
C GLN A 54 -9.70 -5.89 -10.16
N GLN A 55 -8.65 -5.20 -9.71
CA GLN A 55 -7.33 -5.82 -9.53
C GLN A 55 -7.38 -6.88 -8.43
N ILE A 56 -8.01 -6.60 -7.30
CA ILE A 56 -8.19 -7.55 -6.19
C ILE A 56 -8.93 -8.81 -6.67
N TYR A 57 -10.05 -8.67 -7.37
CA TYR A 57 -10.78 -9.82 -7.89
C TYR A 57 -9.97 -10.65 -8.90
N ARG A 58 -9.21 -10.00 -9.77
CA ARG A 58 -8.33 -10.67 -10.74
C ARG A 58 -7.23 -11.46 -10.03
N VAL A 59 -6.65 -10.87 -8.99
CA VAL A 59 -5.61 -11.51 -8.19
C VAL A 59 -6.18 -12.69 -7.41
N LEU A 60 -7.33 -12.54 -6.73
CA LEU A 60 -8.00 -13.63 -6.02
C LEU A 60 -8.30 -14.83 -6.94
N LYS A 61 -8.71 -14.57 -8.19
CA LYS A 61 -8.92 -15.65 -9.17
C LYS A 61 -7.62 -16.40 -9.45
N ARG A 62 -6.50 -15.71 -9.68
CA ARG A 62 -5.19 -16.36 -9.89
C ARG A 62 -4.73 -17.15 -8.67
N MET A 63 -4.92 -16.61 -7.46
CA MET A 63 -4.56 -17.29 -6.21
C MET A 63 -5.36 -18.57 -6.01
N ASP A 64 -6.64 -18.57 -6.40
CA ASP A 64 -7.51 -19.76 -6.42
C ASP A 64 -7.00 -20.79 -7.45
N GLU A 65 -6.71 -20.34 -8.68
CA GLU A 65 -6.14 -21.18 -9.75
C GLU A 65 -4.76 -21.77 -9.39
N SER A 66 -3.96 -21.03 -8.61
CA SER A 66 -2.63 -21.47 -8.11
C SER A 66 -2.72 -22.31 -6.83
N GLY A 67 -3.92 -22.51 -6.28
CA GLY A 67 -4.13 -23.25 -5.03
C GLY A 67 -3.63 -22.55 -3.77
N TRP A 68 -3.36 -21.24 -3.82
CA TRP A 68 -2.93 -20.47 -2.65
C TRP A 68 -4.07 -20.11 -1.70
N VAL A 69 -5.28 -20.14 -2.21
CA VAL A 69 -6.49 -19.94 -1.42
C VAL A 69 -7.51 -21.04 -1.71
N ASP A 70 -8.28 -21.39 -0.70
CA ASP A 70 -9.46 -22.23 -0.82
C ASP A 70 -10.67 -21.32 -0.93
N ALA A 71 -11.55 -21.57 -1.91
CA ALA A 71 -12.73 -20.78 -2.16
C ALA A 71 -14.00 -21.61 -1.95
N GLU A 72 -14.83 -21.17 -1.03
CA GLU A 72 -16.12 -21.80 -0.70
C GLU A 72 -17.29 -20.91 -1.14
N VAL A 73 -18.27 -21.51 -1.81
CA VAL A 73 -19.51 -20.80 -2.17
C VAL A 73 -20.50 -20.93 -1.01
N VAL A 74 -20.87 -19.80 -0.44
CA VAL A 74 -21.83 -19.72 0.67
C VAL A 74 -23.16 -19.17 0.14
N ALA A 75 -24.21 -19.98 0.19
CA ALA A 75 -25.56 -19.56 -0.19
C ALA A 75 -26.07 -18.45 0.74
N GLN A 76 -26.75 -17.45 0.17
CA GLN A 76 -27.36 -16.36 0.92
C GLN A 76 -28.85 -16.25 0.61
N ASP A 77 -29.68 -16.18 1.66
CA ASP A 77 -31.12 -15.98 1.49
C ASP A 77 -31.41 -14.59 0.86
N GLY A 78 -32.06 -14.60 -0.31
CA GLY A 78 -32.49 -13.39 -1.02
C GLY A 78 -31.38 -12.53 -1.62
N ARG A 79 -30.13 -13.04 -1.70
CA ARG A 79 -28.97 -12.37 -2.31
C ARG A 79 -28.18 -13.37 -3.16
N PRO A 80 -27.36 -12.90 -4.12
CA PRO A 80 -26.43 -13.78 -4.84
C PRO A 80 -25.49 -14.51 -3.89
N ASP A 81 -25.14 -15.74 -4.23
CA ASP A 81 -24.18 -16.55 -3.48
C ASP A 81 -22.87 -15.82 -3.27
N LYS A 82 -22.28 -16.01 -2.10
CA LYS A 82 -21.05 -15.35 -1.68
C LYS A 82 -19.87 -16.32 -1.77
N LYS A 83 -18.82 -15.96 -2.55
CA LYS A 83 -17.58 -16.71 -2.57
C LYS A 83 -16.66 -16.22 -1.46
N VAL A 84 -16.34 -17.08 -0.49
CA VAL A 84 -15.48 -16.82 0.66
C VAL A 84 -14.12 -17.47 0.45
N TYR A 85 -13.04 -16.72 0.63
CA TYR A 85 -11.67 -17.16 0.44
C TYR A 85 -10.98 -17.36 1.79
N ARG A 86 -10.15 -18.41 1.87
CA ARG A 86 -9.27 -18.73 3.00
C ARG A 86 -7.89 -19.07 2.49
N VAL A 87 -6.83 -18.79 3.24
CA VAL A 87 -5.47 -19.18 2.87
C VAL A 87 -5.32 -20.69 3.00
N SER A 88 -4.90 -21.35 1.93
CA SER A 88 -4.59 -22.78 1.89
C SER A 88 -3.24 -23.09 2.55
N ALA A 89 -2.90 -24.36 2.68
CA ALA A 89 -1.56 -24.79 3.11
C ALA A 89 -0.47 -24.32 2.12
N ALA A 90 -0.74 -24.37 0.82
CA ALA A 90 0.19 -23.89 -0.21
C ALA A 90 0.38 -22.35 -0.14
N GLY A 91 -0.70 -21.58 0.12
CA GLY A 91 -0.60 -20.14 0.31
C GLY A 91 0.21 -19.75 1.55
N ARG A 92 0.14 -20.52 2.64
CA ARG A 92 0.99 -20.32 3.82
C ARG A 92 2.45 -20.59 3.51
N ALA A 93 2.75 -21.69 2.82
CA ALA A 93 4.13 -22.02 2.41
C ALA A 93 4.71 -20.94 1.48
N GLU A 94 3.89 -20.39 0.58
CA GLU A 94 4.31 -19.29 -0.28
C GLU A 94 4.61 -18.01 0.53
N LEU A 95 3.81 -17.67 1.54
CA LEU A 95 4.08 -16.54 2.44
C LEU A 95 5.39 -16.72 3.20
N GLU A 96 5.65 -17.91 3.75
CA GLU A 96 6.90 -18.24 4.44
C GLU A 96 8.11 -18.07 3.52
N ARG A 97 8.00 -18.57 2.29
CA ARG A 97 9.05 -18.43 1.26
C ARG A 97 9.31 -16.97 0.94
N TRP A 98 8.26 -16.21 0.67
CA TRP A 98 8.33 -14.80 0.24
C TRP A 98 8.89 -13.87 1.34
N ILE A 99 8.53 -14.09 2.61
CA ILE A 99 9.05 -13.31 3.76
C ILE A 99 10.56 -13.47 3.88
N ALA A 100 11.12 -14.62 3.50
CA ALA A 100 12.55 -14.90 3.55
C ALA A 100 13.33 -14.32 2.35
N GLU A 101 12.64 -13.90 1.29
CA GLU A 101 13.30 -13.34 0.11
C GLU A 101 13.78 -11.90 0.34
N PRO A 102 14.98 -11.54 -0.14
CA PRO A 102 15.44 -10.17 -0.09
C PRO A 102 14.56 -9.27 -1.00
N THR A 103 14.26 -8.08 -0.52
CA THR A 103 13.58 -7.04 -1.31
C THR A 103 14.57 -5.96 -1.70
N GLU A 104 14.51 -5.51 -2.96
CA GLU A 104 15.29 -4.36 -3.42
C GLU A 104 14.81 -3.08 -2.74
N PRO A 105 15.72 -2.20 -2.29
CA PRO A 105 15.35 -0.89 -1.77
C PRO A 105 14.58 -0.08 -2.81
N ASN A 106 13.48 0.55 -2.39
CA ASN A 106 12.73 1.43 -3.27
C ASN A 106 13.55 2.66 -3.64
N HIS A 107 13.80 2.86 -4.93
CA HIS A 107 14.35 4.10 -5.43
C HIS A 107 13.27 5.17 -5.48
N LEU A 108 13.50 6.29 -4.81
CA LEU A 108 12.59 7.44 -4.82
C LEU A 108 12.59 8.08 -6.22
N ARG A 109 11.60 7.75 -7.04
CA ARG A 109 11.30 8.47 -8.30
C ARG A 109 10.30 9.57 -7.98
N ASN A 110 10.78 10.78 -7.77
CA ASN A 110 9.95 11.91 -7.38
C ASN A 110 9.99 12.99 -8.48
N GLU A 111 8.88 13.12 -9.23
CA GLU A 111 8.73 14.14 -10.27
C GLU A 111 8.81 15.56 -9.69
N LEU A 112 8.29 15.77 -8.47
CA LEU A 112 8.37 17.06 -7.79
C LEU A 112 9.82 17.49 -7.56
N ALA A 113 10.71 16.56 -7.19
CA ALA A 113 12.14 16.84 -7.03
C ALA A 113 12.78 17.30 -8.35
N VAL A 114 12.38 16.72 -9.48
CA VAL A 114 12.85 17.16 -10.82
C VAL A 114 12.33 18.56 -11.13
N LYS A 115 11.08 18.87 -10.84
CA LYS A 115 10.48 20.20 -11.01
C LYS A 115 11.18 21.25 -10.18
N ILE A 116 11.46 20.95 -8.90
CA ILE A 116 12.22 21.83 -8.00
C ILE A 116 13.62 22.10 -8.55
N ARG A 117 14.34 21.06 -9.01
CA ARG A 117 15.65 21.24 -9.63
C ARG A 117 15.63 22.12 -10.90
N ALA A 118 14.52 22.09 -11.62
CA ALA A 118 14.32 22.87 -12.85
C ALA A 118 13.69 24.24 -12.62
N ALA A 119 13.50 24.68 -11.38
CA ALA A 119 12.75 25.86 -10.98
C ALA A 119 13.14 27.14 -11.72
N GLN A 120 14.45 27.35 -11.96
CA GLN A 120 14.95 28.52 -12.69
C GLN A 120 14.45 28.65 -14.14
N HIS A 121 13.86 27.59 -14.70
CA HIS A 121 13.38 27.55 -16.11
C HIS A 121 11.87 27.70 -16.23
N GLY A 122 11.15 27.92 -15.11
CA GLY A 122 9.69 27.94 -15.08
C GLY A 122 9.09 29.03 -14.21
N ASP A 123 7.79 28.93 -14.02
CA ASP A 123 7.03 29.82 -13.13
C ASP A 123 7.20 29.37 -11.66
N ILE A 124 7.93 30.18 -10.89
CA ILE A 124 8.18 29.92 -9.46
C ILE A 124 6.89 29.94 -8.66
N ALA A 125 5.91 30.83 -8.97
CA ALA A 125 4.65 30.88 -8.24
C ALA A 125 3.83 29.62 -8.44
N ALA A 126 3.77 29.10 -9.67
CA ALA A 126 3.12 27.83 -9.99
C ALA A 126 3.81 26.64 -9.29
N LEU A 127 5.16 26.62 -9.26
CA LEU A 127 5.91 25.59 -8.54
C LEU A 127 5.66 25.64 -7.03
N THR A 128 5.67 26.83 -6.44
CA THR A 128 5.38 27.03 -5.01
C THR A 128 3.98 26.53 -4.65
N ALA A 129 2.97 26.84 -5.46
CA ALA A 129 1.61 26.32 -5.28
C ALA A 129 1.57 24.77 -5.36
N GLU A 130 2.31 24.17 -6.28
CA GLU A 130 2.39 22.71 -6.42
C GLU A 130 3.07 22.04 -5.21
N VAL A 131 4.19 22.62 -4.69
CA VAL A 131 4.85 22.14 -3.48
C VAL A 131 3.93 22.23 -2.27
N ALA A 132 3.21 23.36 -2.12
CA ALA A 132 2.23 23.53 -1.04
C ALA A 132 1.11 22.47 -1.11
N ARG A 133 0.57 22.20 -2.30
CA ARG A 133 -0.41 21.14 -2.51
C ARG A 133 0.11 19.75 -2.10
N HIS A 134 1.35 19.43 -2.40
CA HIS A 134 1.99 18.19 -1.98
C HIS A 134 2.13 18.12 -0.46
N ARG A 135 2.67 19.19 0.18
CA ARG A 135 2.76 19.30 1.65
C ARG A 135 1.42 19.03 2.32
N ASP A 136 0.37 19.71 1.87
CA ASP A 136 -0.97 19.60 2.46
C ASP A 136 -1.55 18.18 2.28
N GLY A 137 -1.31 17.54 1.14
CA GLY A 137 -1.68 16.16 0.91
C GLY A 137 -0.95 15.16 1.82
N HIS A 138 0.35 15.35 2.07
CA HIS A 138 1.13 14.53 3.01
C HIS A 138 0.69 14.79 4.45
N ALA A 139 0.50 16.06 4.84
CA ALA A 139 0.01 16.43 6.17
C ALA A 139 -1.38 15.82 6.48
N ALA A 140 -2.30 15.85 5.54
CA ALA A 140 -3.62 15.25 5.70
C ALA A 140 -3.53 13.72 5.93
N ARG A 141 -2.68 13.00 5.18
CA ARG A 141 -2.45 11.57 5.40
C ARG A 141 -1.78 11.29 6.75
N LEU A 142 -0.82 12.12 7.14
CA LEU A 142 -0.17 12.01 8.44
C LEU A 142 -1.17 12.09 9.59
N GLU A 143 -2.11 13.04 9.52
CA GLU A 143 -3.18 13.15 10.53
C GLU A 143 -4.06 11.89 10.58
N VAL A 144 -4.41 11.30 9.43
CA VAL A 144 -5.14 10.03 9.40
C VAL A 144 -4.35 8.91 10.06
N TYR A 145 -3.04 8.80 9.79
CA TYR A 145 -2.20 7.76 10.39
C TYR A 145 -2.04 7.94 11.90
N ARG A 146 -1.90 9.19 12.37
CA ARG A 146 -1.87 9.50 13.81
C ARG A 146 -3.19 9.19 14.52
N MET A 147 -4.32 9.42 13.85
CA MET A 147 -5.63 9.01 14.39
C MET A 147 -5.73 7.48 14.51
N ILE A 148 -5.25 6.73 13.51
CA ILE A 148 -5.20 5.27 13.54
C ILE A 148 -4.28 4.80 14.67
N GLU A 149 -3.08 5.37 14.80
CA GLU A 149 -2.13 5.05 15.86
C GLU A 149 -2.78 5.20 17.25
N LYS A 150 -3.40 6.34 17.49
CA LYS A 150 -4.06 6.63 18.78
C LYS A 150 -5.25 5.72 19.09
N ARG A 151 -6.03 5.37 18.06
CA ARG A 151 -7.24 4.54 18.20
C ARG A 151 -6.91 3.07 18.38
N ASP A 152 -6.02 2.53 17.55
CA ASP A 152 -5.80 1.08 17.42
C ASP A 152 -4.58 0.60 18.22
N PHE A 153 -3.64 1.50 18.54
CA PHE A 153 -2.38 1.19 19.23
C PHE A 153 -2.11 2.11 20.42
N PRO A 154 -3.04 2.20 21.42
CA PRO A 154 -2.92 3.16 22.54
C PRO A 154 -1.77 2.84 23.50
N ALA A 155 -1.23 1.62 23.48
CA ALA A 155 -0.14 1.17 24.35
C ALA A 155 0.93 0.44 23.53
N PRO A 156 1.70 1.16 22.68
CA PRO A 156 2.62 0.55 21.70
C PRO A 156 3.71 -0.32 22.35
N ASP A 157 4.15 0.03 23.57
CA ASP A 157 5.19 -0.71 24.30
C ASP A 157 4.74 -2.09 24.77
N GLN A 158 3.43 -2.39 24.74
CA GLN A 158 2.85 -3.66 25.15
C GLN A 158 2.49 -4.56 23.97
N LEU A 159 2.72 -4.11 22.72
CA LEU A 159 2.37 -4.85 21.51
C LEU A 159 3.29 -6.04 21.30
N SER A 160 2.70 -7.14 20.80
CA SER A 160 3.43 -8.34 20.39
C SER A 160 2.74 -9.03 19.21
N GLY A 161 3.43 -9.98 18.56
CA GLY A 161 2.87 -10.75 17.45
C GLY A 161 2.32 -9.88 16.32
N ALA A 162 1.17 -10.24 15.78
CA ALA A 162 0.56 -9.57 14.63
C ALA A 162 0.30 -8.07 14.89
N ALA A 163 -0.15 -7.70 16.09
CA ALA A 163 -0.42 -6.30 16.45
C ALA A 163 0.86 -5.44 16.41
N LEU A 164 1.98 -5.98 16.89
CA LEU A 164 3.29 -5.32 16.76
C LEU A 164 3.68 -5.13 15.29
N HIS A 165 3.52 -6.15 14.45
CA HIS A 165 3.89 -6.06 13.04
C HIS A 165 3.03 -5.02 12.30
N GLN A 166 1.73 -4.96 12.56
CA GLN A 166 0.82 -3.95 12.02
C GLN A 166 1.22 -2.53 12.46
N TYR A 167 1.55 -2.37 13.75
CA TYR A 167 2.02 -1.10 14.29
C TYR A 167 3.33 -0.64 13.63
N LEU A 168 4.31 -1.53 13.44
CA LEU A 168 5.58 -1.18 12.78
C LEU A 168 5.38 -0.71 11.34
N VAL A 169 4.44 -1.30 10.60
CA VAL A 169 4.08 -0.84 9.26
C VAL A 169 3.47 0.56 9.32
N LEU A 170 2.51 0.81 10.23
CA LEU A 170 1.93 2.13 10.43
C LEU A 170 3.00 3.18 10.78
N ARG A 171 3.95 2.84 11.66
CA ARG A 171 5.08 3.71 12.01
C ARG A 171 5.94 4.07 10.81
N GLY A 172 6.19 3.11 9.91
CA GLY A 172 6.88 3.36 8.64
C GLY A 172 6.14 4.40 7.79
N GLY A 173 4.82 4.25 7.66
CA GLY A 173 3.97 5.22 6.95
C GLY A 173 4.02 6.62 7.57
N ILE A 174 3.89 6.72 8.90
CA ILE A 174 4.00 7.99 9.63
C ILE A 174 5.33 8.68 9.32
N ARG A 175 6.45 7.95 9.38
CA ARG A 175 7.79 8.50 9.10
C ARG A 175 7.94 9.01 7.67
N VAL A 176 7.35 8.33 6.70
CA VAL A 176 7.35 8.76 5.30
C VAL A 176 6.58 10.08 5.15
N GLU A 177 5.37 10.17 5.70
CA GLU A 177 4.53 11.36 5.57
C GLU A 177 5.12 12.56 6.35
N GLU A 178 5.69 12.34 7.54
CA GLU A 178 6.45 13.35 8.29
C GLU A 178 7.59 13.90 7.43
N GLY A 179 8.44 13.02 6.89
CA GLY A 179 9.60 13.43 6.09
C GLY A 179 9.22 14.20 4.82
N PHE A 180 8.15 13.82 4.12
CA PHE A 180 7.69 14.58 2.96
C PHE A 180 7.07 15.92 3.34
N THR A 181 6.32 16.00 4.44
CA THR A 181 5.72 17.25 4.93
C THR A 181 6.82 18.24 5.28
N ASP A 182 7.83 17.81 6.03
CA ASP A 182 8.96 18.62 6.45
C ASP A 182 9.78 19.09 5.24
N TRP A 183 10.11 18.18 4.33
CA TRP A 183 10.85 18.52 3.11
C TRP A 183 10.11 19.54 2.22
N CYS A 184 8.80 19.36 2.01
CA CYS A 184 8.03 20.35 1.26
C CYS A 184 8.01 21.70 1.96
N GLN A 185 7.95 21.76 3.28
CA GLN A 185 8.03 23.03 4.03
C GLN A 185 9.39 23.70 3.87
N GLU A 186 10.50 22.95 3.97
CA GLU A 186 11.84 23.46 3.70
C GLU A 186 11.96 24.09 2.31
N VAL A 187 11.39 23.43 1.30
CA VAL A 187 11.38 23.96 -0.08
C VAL A 187 10.58 25.26 -0.16
N LEU A 188 9.38 25.31 0.46
CA LEU A 188 8.55 26.53 0.47
C LEU A 188 9.26 27.70 1.14
N ASP A 189 9.91 27.46 2.27
CA ASP A 189 10.66 28.47 3.02
C ASP A 189 11.87 29.00 2.19
N ALA A 190 12.53 28.11 1.44
CA ALA A 190 13.62 28.49 0.55
C ALA A 190 13.18 29.28 -0.68
N LEU A 191 12.00 28.96 -1.25
CA LEU A 191 11.45 29.67 -2.41
C LEU A 191 10.80 31.01 -2.06
N ALA A 192 10.52 31.29 -0.79
CA ALA A 192 9.96 32.55 -0.30
C ALA A 192 11.02 33.64 -0.08
N GLN A 193 12.32 33.32 -0.16
CA GLN A 193 13.44 34.25 -0.01
C GLN A 193 13.75 34.96 -1.32
#